data_2ae1aa59d177a2e1f2ff5da307eca3a0
#
_entry.id   2ae1aa59d177a2e1f2ff5da307eca3a0
#
_cell.length_a   1.000
_cell.length_b   1.000
_cell.length_c   1.000
_cell.angle_alpha   90.00
_cell.angle_beta   90.00
_cell.angle_gamma   90.00
#
_symmetry.space_group_name_H-M   'P 1'
#
loop_
_entity.id
_entity.type
_entity.pdbx_description
1 polymer ?
#
loop_
_entity_poly.entity_id
_entity_poly.type
_entity_poly.pdbx_seq_one_letter_code
_entity_poly.pdbx_strand_id
1 'polypeptide(L)'
;DELVAEYSKINLKHWEMLERGEVTKAQVLIGRFVEFLEYCGIDSVTPEDFCAQYESGLTEVVAPIDDCIGLLTELSADYEQYIVTNGAERVQNKKLSRSGLDKIVDGVYISDSVGYEKPNKKFFDAVLSDTDCTKDEVIIVGDSLTSDMQGGINSGIKTCWYNPNDNPKPKDIDYSINNLWQIKEILA
;
A
#
# COMPACT_ATOMS: atom_id res chain seq x y z
N ASP A 1 22.52 0.30 -5.33
CA ASP A 1 22.97 -1.06 -5.02
C ASP A 1 22.18 -2.04 -5.88
N GLU A 2 22.90 -2.87 -6.68
CA GLU A 2 22.31 -3.77 -7.66
C GLU A 2 21.35 -4.80 -7.03
N LEU A 3 21.70 -5.34 -5.87
CA LEU A 3 20.84 -6.30 -5.16
C LEU A 3 19.51 -5.68 -4.69
N VAL A 4 19.55 -4.43 -4.23
CA VAL A 4 18.32 -3.72 -3.84
C VAL A 4 17.40 -3.49 -5.04
N ALA A 5 17.98 -3.09 -6.18
CA ALA A 5 17.22 -2.89 -7.41
C ALA A 5 16.60 -4.20 -7.92
N GLU A 6 17.34 -5.30 -7.87
CA GLU A 6 16.83 -6.61 -8.30
C GLU A 6 15.74 -7.12 -7.34
N TYR A 7 15.96 -7.01 -6.02
CA TYR A 7 14.92 -7.35 -5.05
C TYR A 7 13.64 -6.53 -5.28
N SER A 8 13.78 -5.23 -5.56
CA SER A 8 12.63 -4.36 -5.82
C SER A 8 11.80 -4.83 -7.02
N LYS A 9 12.44 -5.29 -8.09
CA LYS A 9 11.75 -5.84 -9.27
C LYS A 9 11.02 -7.15 -8.93
N ILE A 10 11.71 -8.07 -8.26
CA ILE A 10 11.13 -9.36 -7.84
C ILE A 10 9.93 -9.10 -6.91
N ASN A 11 10.10 -8.23 -5.93
CA ASN A 11 9.06 -7.88 -4.98
C ASN A 11 7.83 -7.28 -5.69
N LEU A 12 8.03 -6.30 -6.57
CA LEU A 12 6.94 -5.69 -7.35
C LEU A 12 6.20 -6.74 -8.19
N LYS A 13 6.93 -7.59 -8.93
CA LYS A 13 6.37 -8.67 -9.73
C LYS A 13 5.44 -9.58 -8.91
N HIS A 14 5.88 -10.01 -7.73
CA HIS A 14 5.10 -10.90 -6.87
C HIS A 14 3.83 -10.23 -6.33
N TRP A 15 3.90 -8.94 -5.95
CA TRP A 15 2.72 -8.19 -5.54
C TRP A 15 1.73 -8.00 -6.68
N GLU A 16 2.19 -7.67 -7.89
CA GLU A 16 1.33 -7.58 -9.07
C GLU A 16 0.66 -8.92 -9.43
N MET A 17 1.34 -10.06 -9.23
CA MET A 17 0.74 -11.39 -9.40
C MET A 17 -0.41 -11.63 -8.41
N LEU A 18 -0.29 -11.20 -7.16
CA LEU A 18 -1.38 -11.24 -6.18
C LEU A 18 -2.57 -10.39 -6.64
N GLU A 19 -2.29 -9.17 -7.06
CA GLU A 19 -3.29 -8.19 -7.50
C GLU A 19 -4.07 -8.66 -8.74
N ARG A 20 -3.44 -9.47 -9.60
CA ARG A 20 -4.08 -10.16 -10.72
C ARG A 20 -4.76 -11.48 -10.32
N GLY A 21 -4.66 -11.90 -9.05
CA GLY A 21 -5.24 -13.16 -8.56
C GLY A 21 -4.50 -14.43 -9.02
N GLU A 22 -3.26 -14.31 -9.48
CA GLU A 22 -2.44 -15.43 -9.96
C GLU A 22 -1.82 -16.24 -8.82
N VAL A 23 -1.59 -15.60 -7.69
CA VAL A 23 -1.00 -16.19 -6.48
C VAL A 23 -1.72 -15.73 -5.22
N THR A 24 -1.58 -16.46 -4.14
CA THR A 24 -2.05 -16.07 -2.81
C THR A 24 -1.03 -15.17 -2.10
N LYS A 25 -1.47 -14.39 -1.11
CA LYS A 25 -0.59 -13.57 -0.29
C LYS A 25 0.53 -14.39 0.38
N ALA A 26 0.23 -15.58 0.88
CA ALA A 26 1.24 -16.47 1.45
C ALA A 26 2.33 -16.85 0.43
N GLN A 27 1.95 -17.08 -0.83
CA GLN A 27 2.90 -17.34 -1.91
C GLN A 27 3.74 -16.10 -2.24
N VAL A 28 3.18 -14.89 -2.19
CA VAL A 28 3.95 -13.65 -2.36
C VAL A 28 5.00 -13.48 -1.27
N LEU A 29 4.58 -13.64 0.00
CA LEU A 29 5.47 -13.37 1.14
C LEU A 29 6.74 -14.24 1.12
N ILE A 30 6.63 -15.48 0.69
CA ILE A 30 7.78 -16.41 0.64
C ILE A 30 8.38 -16.47 -0.76
N GLY A 31 7.55 -16.55 -1.83
CA GLY A 31 8.00 -16.76 -3.20
C GLY A 31 8.97 -15.69 -3.71
N ARG A 32 8.79 -14.44 -3.31
CA ARG A 32 9.74 -13.36 -3.64
C ARG A 32 11.14 -13.61 -3.06
N PHE A 33 11.24 -14.25 -1.91
CA PHE A 33 12.54 -14.59 -1.31
C PHE A 33 13.12 -15.89 -1.87
N VAL A 34 12.30 -16.84 -2.30
CA VAL A 34 12.78 -17.99 -3.10
C VAL A 34 13.50 -17.46 -4.34
N GLU A 35 12.82 -16.63 -5.15
CA GLU A 35 13.39 -16.07 -6.39
C GLU A 35 14.64 -15.21 -6.13
N PHE A 36 14.61 -14.39 -5.07
CA PHE A 36 15.74 -13.52 -4.74
C PHE A 36 16.98 -14.29 -4.25
N LEU A 37 16.80 -15.31 -3.39
CA LEU A 37 17.91 -16.13 -2.92
C LEU A 37 18.50 -16.98 -4.05
N GLU A 38 17.67 -17.50 -4.96
CA GLU A 38 18.12 -18.17 -6.17
C GLU A 38 18.97 -17.23 -7.06
N TYR A 39 18.49 -16.00 -7.29
CA TYR A 39 19.25 -14.98 -8.03
C TYR A 39 20.61 -14.69 -7.39
N CYS A 40 20.67 -14.65 -6.06
CA CYS A 40 21.91 -14.41 -5.31
C CYS A 40 22.83 -15.64 -5.24
N GLY A 41 22.34 -16.84 -5.59
CA GLY A 41 23.08 -18.11 -5.40
C GLY A 41 23.29 -18.46 -3.93
N ILE A 42 22.33 -18.09 -3.06
CA ILE A 42 22.39 -18.34 -1.62
C ILE A 42 21.47 -19.50 -1.27
N ASP A 43 22.05 -20.58 -0.73
CA ASP A 43 21.36 -21.80 -0.27
C ASP A 43 21.51 -22.05 1.25
N SER A 44 22.27 -21.20 1.94
CA SER A 44 22.57 -21.32 3.37
C SER A 44 21.49 -20.77 4.30
N VAL A 45 20.46 -20.10 3.74
CA VAL A 45 19.34 -19.49 4.48
C VAL A 45 18.04 -19.92 3.84
N THR A 46 17.04 -20.30 4.64
CA THR A 46 15.72 -20.63 4.09
C THR A 46 14.95 -19.36 3.73
N PRO A 47 14.08 -19.40 2.69
CA PRO A 47 13.22 -18.25 2.35
C PRO A 47 12.34 -17.79 3.52
N GLU A 48 11.90 -18.71 4.36
CA GLU A 48 11.08 -18.44 5.55
C GLU A 48 11.88 -17.65 6.61
N ASP A 49 13.12 -18.08 6.90
CA ASP A 49 13.99 -17.37 7.86
C ASP A 49 14.38 -16.00 7.32
N PHE A 50 14.66 -15.89 6.02
CA PHE A 50 14.97 -14.61 5.38
C PHE A 50 13.75 -13.67 5.42
N CYS A 51 12.55 -14.18 5.14
CA CYS A 51 11.29 -13.43 5.27
C CYS A 51 11.09 -12.91 6.69
N ALA A 52 11.27 -13.75 7.70
CA ALA A 52 11.11 -13.36 9.10
C ALA A 52 12.09 -12.26 9.52
N GLN A 53 13.36 -12.34 9.09
CA GLN A 53 14.35 -11.29 9.33
C GLN A 53 14.02 -9.99 8.60
N TYR A 54 13.62 -10.07 7.33
CA TYR A 54 13.20 -8.93 6.54
C TYR A 54 11.99 -8.21 7.16
N GLU A 55 10.94 -8.95 7.54
CA GLU A 55 9.76 -8.37 8.21
C GLU A 55 10.13 -7.73 9.55
N SER A 56 11.03 -8.35 10.32
CA SER A 56 11.54 -7.75 11.55
C SER A 56 12.24 -6.42 11.25
N GLY A 57 13.12 -6.37 10.25
CA GLY A 57 13.81 -5.16 9.82
C GLY A 57 12.86 -4.05 9.35
N LEU A 58 11.81 -4.41 8.61
CA LEU A 58 10.78 -3.44 8.18
C LEU A 58 10.04 -2.76 9.34
N THR A 59 9.98 -3.42 10.49
CA THR A 59 9.35 -2.84 11.69
C THR A 59 10.31 -1.97 12.51
N GLU A 60 11.61 -2.03 12.26
CA GLU A 60 12.62 -1.27 13.01
C GLU A 60 12.80 0.16 12.48
N VAL A 61 12.62 0.34 11.17
CA VAL A 61 12.80 1.64 10.52
C VAL A 61 11.49 2.05 9.83
N VAL A 62 10.97 3.21 10.23
CA VAL A 62 9.84 3.86 9.57
C VAL A 62 10.30 5.22 9.09
N ALA A 63 10.21 5.47 7.79
CA ALA A 63 10.57 6.72 7.15
C ALA A 63 9.32 7.31 6.47
N PRO A 64 8.58 8.22 7.15
CA PRO A 64 7.49 8.95 6.53
C PRO A 64 7.99 9.75 5.31
N ILE A 65 7.22 9.74 4.22
CA ILE A 65 7.51 10.50 3.00
C ILE A 65 6.79 11.85 3.02
N ASP A 66 7.37 12.86 2.36
CA ASP A 66 6.76 14.17 2.11
C ASP A 66 6.15 14.85 3.35
N ASP A 67 6.69 14.59 4.55
CA ASP A 67 6.09 15.03 5.81
C ASP A 67 4.59 14.63 5.91
N CYS A 68 4.27 13.39 5.58
CA CYS A 68 2.89 12.92 5.61
C CYS A 68 2.22 13.07 7.00
N ILE A 69 2.98 13.02 8.09
CA ILE A 69 2.47 13.21 9.45
C ILE A 69 1.92 14.64 9.60
N GLY A 70 2.66 15.66 9.16
CA GLY A 70 2.23 17.04 9.18
C GLY A 70 0.97 17.24 8.32
N LEU A 71 0.98 16.69 7.10
CA LEU A 71 -0.17 16.76 6.19
C LEU A 71 -1.42 16.11 6.78
N LEU A 72 -1.34 14.87 7.27
CA LEU A 72 -2.49 14.15 7.83
C LEU A 72 -3.03 14.84 9.08
N THR A 73 -2.14 15.41 9.90
CA THR A 73 -2.54 16.20 11.08
C THR A 73 -3.30 17.47 10.66
N GLU A 74 -2.89 18.13 9.59
CA GLU A 74 -3.61 19.33 9.10
C GLU A 74 -4.97 18.95 8.49
N LEU A 75 -5.02 17.88 7.71
CA LEU A 75 -6.25 17.41 7.06
C LEU A 75 -7.28 16.86 8.05
N SER A 76 -6.88 16.37 9.23
CA SER A 76 -7.79 15.80 10.23
C SER A 76 -8.81 16.82 10.80
N ALA A 77 -8.62 18.12 10.56
CA ALA A 77 -9.58 19.14 10.94
C ALA A 77 -10.86 19.12 10.07
N ASP A 78 -10.75 18.69 8.82
CA ASP A 78 -11.81 18.80 7.81
C ASP A 78 -12.19 17.45 7.18
N TYR A 79 -11.33 16.43 7.29
CA TYR A 79 -11.49 15.14 6.61
C TYR A 79 -11.21 13.96 7.54
N GLU A 80 -12.06 12.96 7.44
CA GLU A 80 -11.75 11.63 7.99
C GLU A 80 -10.73 10.91 7.11
N GLN A 81 -9.77 10.23 7.74
CA GLN A 81 -8.63 9.63 7.06
C GLN A 81 -8.47 8.17 7.43
N TYR A 82 -8.35 7.32 6.43
CA TYR A 82 -8.27 5.88 6.60
C TYR A 82 -7.07 5.31 5.86
N ILE A 83 -6.33 4.41 6.51
CA ILE A 83 -5.26 3.66 5.86
C ILE A 83 -5.81 2.33 5.34
N VAL A 84 -5.54 2.03 4.07
CA VAL A 84 -5.92 0.78 3.40
C VAL A 84 -4.67 0.08 2.86
N THR A 85 -4.43 -1.19 3.24
CA THR A 85 -3.19 -1.88 2.89
C THR A 85 -3.34 -3.38 2.66
N ASN A 86 -2.58 -3.91 1.67
CA ASN A 86 -2.41 -5.34 1.43
C ASN A 86 -1.23 -5.94 2.24
N GLY A 87 -0.49 -5.14 2.97
CA GLY A 87 0.65 -5.59 3.76
C GLY A 87 0.28 -6.61 4.85
N ALA A 88 1.26 -7.38 5.33
CA ALA A 88 1.05 -8.33 6.42
C ALA A 88 0.62 -7.60 7.71
N GLU A 89 -0.47 -8.04 8.34
CA GLU A 89 -1.11 -7.34 9.47
C GLU A 89 -0.13 -7.04 10.60
N ARG A 90 0.68 -8.03 11.00
CA ARG A 90 1.67 -7.86 12.06
C ARG A 90 2.69 -6.76 11.75
N VAL A 91 3.11 -6.67 10.48
CA VAL A 91 4.10 -5.67 10.04
C VAL A 91 3.46 -4.28 9.98
N GLN A 92 2.25 -4.18 9.40
CA GLN A 92 1.55 -2.91 9.28
C GLN A 92 1.21 -2.30 10.63
N ASN A 93 0.65 -3.08 11.54
CA ASN A 93 0.33 -2.61 12.91
C ASN A 93 1.56 -2.05 13.64
N LYS A 94 2.72 -2.74 13.54
CA LYS A 94 3.96 -2.23 14.15
C LYS A 94 4.46 -0.96 13.48
N LYS A 95 4.42 -0.86 12.15
CA LYS A 95 4.84 0.33 11.42
C LYS A 95 3.96 1.53 11.77
N LEU A 96 2.64 1.35 11.78
CA LEU A 96 1.69 2.40 12.11
C LEU A 96 1.85 2.90 13.54
N SER A 97 1.98 1.99 14.50
CA SER A 97 2.21 2.35 15.90
C SER A 97 3.56 3.08 16.10
N ARG A 98 4.61 2.64 15.42
CA ARG A 98 5.94 3.26 15.54
C ARG A 98 6.03 4.63 14.88
N SER A 99 5.32 4.85 13.76
CA SER A 99 5.20 6.16 13.12
C SER A 99 4.25 7.11 13.85
N GLY A 100 3.37 6.59 14.70
CA GLY A 100 2.30 7.33 15.34
C GLY A 100 1.10 7.61 14.42
N LEU A 101 1.08 7.07 13.21
CA LEU A 101 -0.02 7.24 12.25
C LEU A 101 -1.33 6.64 12.77
N ASP A 102 -1.26 5.56 13.54
CA ASP A 102 -2.41 4.93 14.22
C ASP A 102 -3.16 5.86 15.19
N LYS A 103 -2.57 7.01 15.55
CA LYS A 103 -3.17 8.03 16.43
C LYS A 103 -3.71 9.26 15.67
N ILE A 104 -3.41 9.34 14.38
CA ILE A 104 -3.77 10.49 13.55
C ILE A 104 -4.95 10.13 12.64
N VAL A 105 -4.96 8.90 12.11
CA VAL A 105 -6.02 8.44 11.21
C VAL A 105 -7.22 7.89 11.98
N ASP A 106 -8.40 7.97 11.38
CA ASP A 106 -9.67 7.53 11.97
C ASP A 106 -9.84 6.01 11.91
N GLY A 107 -9.14 5.34 10.99
CA GLY A 107 -9.16 3.87 10.93
C GLY A 107 -8.09 3.27 10.03
N VAL A 108 -7.89 1.96 10.21
CA VAL A 108 -6.92 1.17 9.44
C VAL A 108 -7.57 -0.13 8.96
N TYR A 109 -7.55 -0.34 7.65
CA TYR A 109 -8.10 -1.53 7.01
C TYR A 109 -6.96 -2.34 6.35
N ILE A 110 -6.67 -3.48 6.93
CA ILE A 110 -5.65 -4.41 6.45
C ILE A 110 -6.36 -5.58 5.77
N SER A 111 -5.91 -5.97 4.59
CA SER A 111 -6.57 -7.02 3.80
C SER A 111 -6.74 -8.35 4.56
N ASP A 112 -5.81 -8.68 5.46
CA ASP A 112 -5.90 -9.87 6.31
C ASP A 112 -7.14 -9.86 7.21
N SER A 113 -7.49 -8.70 7.77
CA SER A 113 -8.66 -8.52 8.64
C SER A 113 -9.94 -8.31 7.84
N VAL A 114 -9.87 -7.64 6.68
CA VAL A 114 -11.02 -7.40 5.79
C VAL A 114 -11.44 -8.67 5.06
N GLY A 115 -10.49 -9.59 4.79
CA GLY A 115 -10.72 -10.85 4.08
C GLY A 115 -10.67 -10.75 2.56
N TYR A 116 -10.32 -9.59 2.02
CA TYR A 116 -10.12 -9.34 0.59
C TYR A 116 -8.92 -8.42 0.38
N GLU A 117 -8.13 -8.67 -0.67
CA GLU A 117 -7.03 -7.79 -1.08
C GLU A 117 -7.49 -6.75 -2.12
N LYS A 118 -6.89 -5.55 -2.09
CA LYS A 118 -6.96 -4.61 -3.20
C LYS A 118 -6.31 -5.26 -4.44
N PRO A 119 -6.86 -5.14 -5.65
CA PRO A 119 -7.90 -4.23 -6.12
C PRO A 119 -9.33 -4.80 -6.08
N ASN A 120 -9.61 -5.85 -5.30
CA ASN A 120 -10.94 -6.44 -5.24
C ASN A 120 -11.96 -5.42 -4.72
N LYS A 121 -13.04 -5.21 -5.48
CA LYS A 121 -14.12 -4.29 -5.10
C LYS A 121 -14.69 -4.58 -3.70
N LYS A 122 -14.75 -5.85 -3.28
CA LYS A 122 -15.27 -6.23 -1.96
C LYS A 122 -14.45 -5.65 -0.80
N PHE A 123 -13.15 -5.42 -1.00
CA PHE A 123 -12.34 -4.72 -0.01
C PHE A 123 -12.86 -3.30 0.21
N PHE A 124 -13.07 -2.55 -0.86
CA PHE A 124 -13.56 -1.17 -0.80
C PHE A 124 -15.01 -1.09 -0.35
N ASP A 125 -15.88 -2.04 -0.78
CA ASP A 125 -17.25 -2.11 -0.31
C ASP A 125 -17.32 -2.32 1.21
N ALA A 126 -16.43 -3.14 1.78
CA ALA A 126 -16.35 -3.34 3.23
C ALA A 126 -15.90 -2.07 3.96
N VAL A 127 -14.89 -1.36 3.43
CA VAL A 127 -14.41 -0.09 3.99
C VAL A 127 -15.51 0.96 3.96
N LEU A 128 -16.16 1.18 2.81
CA LEU A 128 -17.25 2.15 2.66
C LEU A 128 -18.42 1.86 3.58
N SER A 129 -18.76 0.57 3.76
CA SER A 129 -19.84 0.16 4.67
C SER A 129 -19.50 0.41 6.15
N ASP A 130 -18.25 0.26 6.54
CA ASP A 130 -17.81 0.44 7.93
C ASP A 130 -17.62 1.92 8.29
N THR A 131 -17.23 2.74 7.31
CA THR A 131 -17.05 4.19 7.49
C THR A 131 -18.33 5.01 7.25
N ASP A 132 -19.42 4.37 6.84
CA ASP A 132 -20.69 5.02 6.48
C ASP A 132 -20.54 6.06 5.34
N CYS A 133 -19.46 5.95 4.55
CA CYS A 133 -19.16 6.83 3.42
C CYS A 133 -19.73 6.28 2.11
N THR A 134 -20.14 7.18 1.23
CA THR A 134 -20.45 6.82 -0.16
C THR A 134 -19.21 6.97 -1.04
N LYS A 135 -19.20 6.26 -2.18
CA LYS A 135 -18.09 6.32 -3.13
C LYS A 135 -17.79 7.73 -3.67
N ASP A 136 -18.80 8.62 -3.67
CA ASP A 136 -18.68 9.98 -4.20
C ASP A 136 -18.09 10.97 -3.17
N GLU A 137 -17.99 10.54 -1.91
CA GLU A 137 -17.45 11.32 -0.79
C GLU A 137 -15.98 10.97 -0.47
N VAL A 138 -15.42 9.96 -1.14
CA VAL A 138 -14.08 9.46 -0.85
C VAL A 138 -13.15 9.55 -2.06
N ILE A 139 -11.87 9.66 -1.79
CA ILE A 139 -10.79 9.58 -2.75
C ILE A 139 -9.75 8.58 -2.26
N ILE A 140 -9.29 7.68 -3.13
CA ILE A 140 -8.13 6.84 -2.82
C ILE A 140 -6.85 7.51 -3.30
N VAL A 141 -5.87 7.63 -2.39
CA VAL A 141 -4.52 8.09 -2.68
C VAL A 141 -3.56 6.92 -2.51
N GLY A 142 -2.78 6.60 -3.53
CA GLY A 142 -1.84 5.48 -3.45
C GLY A 142 -0.84 5.46 -4.59
N ASP A 143 0.19 4.67 -4.46
CA ASP A 143 1.29 4.56 -5.43
C ASP A 143 1.13 3.39 -6.43
N SER A 144 0.33 2.39 -6.09
CA SER A 144 0.13 1.23 -6.95
C SER A 144 -0.96 1.45 -7.99
N LEU A 145 -0.59 1.36 -9.28
CA LEU A 145 -1.54 1.40 -10.39
C LEU A 145 -2.44 0.16 -10.43
N THR A 146 -1.92 -0.99 -10.04
CA THR A 146 -2.60 -2.30 -10.11
C THR A 146 -3.43 -2.62 -8.87
N SER A 147 -3.12 -2.00 -7.73
CA SER A 147 -3.80 -2.19 -6.45
C SER A 147 -4.72 -1.01 -6.10
N ASP A 148 -4.14 0.15 -5.79
CA ASP A 148 -4.87 1.31 -5.31
C ASP A 148 -5.74 1.93 -6.40
N MET A 149 -5.11 2.27 -7.53
CA MET A 149 -5.81 2.94 -8.63
C MET A 149 -6.83 2.00 -9.27
N GLN A 150 -6.42 0.78 -9.59
CA GLN A 150 -7.36 -0.21 -10.15
C GLN A 150 -8.50 -0.53 -9.17
N GLY A 151 -8.22 -0.58 -7.88
CA GLY A 151 -9.24 -0.79 -6.85
C GLY A 151 -10.24 0.35 -6.76
N GLY A 152 -9.78 1.59 -6.81
CA GLY A 152 -10.63 2.77 -6.89
C GLY A 152 -11.52 2.76 -8.14
N ILE A 153 -10.95 2.47 -9.32
CA ILE A 153 -11.69 2.33 -10.58
C ILE A 153 -12.76 1.24 -10.46
N ASN A 154 -12.39 0.03 -9.98
CA ASN A 154 -13.32 -1.09 -9.81
C ASN A 154 -14.49 -0.76 -8.87
N SER A 155 -14.29 0.16 -7.93
CA SER A 155 -15.26 0.55 -6.91
C SER A 155 -16.01 1.84 -7.24
N GLY A 156 -15.59 2.54 -8.30
CA GLY A 156 -16.14 3.83 -8.70
C GLY A 156 -15.78 4.97 -7.74
N ILE A 157 -14.65 4.82 -7.03
CA ILE A 157 -14.07 5.83 -6.13
C ILE A 157 -13.10 6.69 -6.94
N LYS A 158 -13.04 8.00 -6.65
CA LYS A 158 -12.04 8.89 -7.25
C LYS A 158 -10.63 8.43 -6.91
N THR A 159 -9.74 8.53 -7.89
CA THR A 159 -8.37 8.04 -7.81
C THR A 159 -7.35 9.16 -7.87
N CYS A 160 -6.37 9.12 -6.96
CA CYS A 160 -5.23 10.03 -6.92
C CYS A 160 -3.93 9.22 -6.85
N TRP A 161 -3.23 9.16 -7.96
CA TRP A 161 -1.97 8.41 -8.04
C TRP A 161 -0.80 9.21 -7.49
N TYR A 162 -0.17 8.70 -6.42
CA TYR A 162 1.11 9.22 -5.94
C TYR A 162 2.23 8.72 -6.85
N ASN A 163 2.80 9.65 -7.62
CA ASN A 163 3.71 9.40 -8.74
C ASN A 163 4.96 10.30 -8.63
N PRO A 164 5.86 10.04 -7.67
CA PRO A 164 7.02 10.89 -7.41
C PRO A 164 8.01 10.99 -8.58
N ASN A 165 7.91 10.09 -9.55
CA ASN A 165 8.77 10.04 -10.73
C ASN A 165 8.16 10.76 -11.96
N ASP A 166 7.02 11.41 -11.84
CA ASP A 166 6.31 12.09 -12.93
C ASP A 166 6.11 11.23 -14.19
N ASN A 167 5.85 9.93 -14.00
CA ASN A 167 5.52 9.05 -15.12
C ASN A 167 4.20 9.49 -15.78
N PRO A 168 3.99 9.19 -17.07
CA PRO A 168 2.74 9.51 -17.76
C PRO A 168 1.52 8.92 -17.03
N LYS A 169 0.58 9.79 -16.62
CA LYS A 169 -0.65 9.38 -15.95
C LYS A 169 -1.56 8.60 -16.91
N PRO A 170 -2.02 7.39 -16.56
CA PRO A 170 -3.06 6.68 -17.31
C PRO A 170 -4.36 7.51 -17.42
N LYS A 171 -5.10 7.32 -18.51
CA LYS A 171 -6.28 8.16 -18.83
C LYS A 171 -7.47 7.94 -17.88
N ASP A 172 -7.56 6.76 -17.31
CA ASP A 172 -8.63 6.31 -16.41
C ASP A 172 -8.39 6.66 -14.94
N ILE A 173 -7.28 7.32 -14.62
CA ILE A 173 -6.98 7.86 -13.29
C ILE A 173 -7.35 9.34 -13.25
N ASP A 174 -8.08 9.76 -12.22
CA ASP A 174 -8.58 11.14 -12.10
C ASP A 174 -7.43 12.13 -11.87
N TYR A 175 -6.63 11.90 -10.85
CA TYR A 175 -5.55 12.81 -10.42
C TYR A 175 -4.20 12.09 -10.33
N SER A 176 -3.11 12.86 -10.48
CA SER A 176 -1.73 12.41 -10.22
C SER A 176 -0.98 13.51 -9.49
N ILE A 177 -0.29 13.14 -8.43
CA ILE A 177 0.53 14.03 -7.60
C ILE A 177 1.94 13.44 -7.46
N ASN A 178 2.96 14.27 -7.43
CA ASN A 178 4.34 13.85 -7.18
C ASN A 178 4.84 14.19 -5.76
N ASN A 179 4.04 14.94 -5.02
CA ASN A 179 4.22 15.23 -3.59
C ASN A 179 2.87 15.16 -2.89
N LEU A 180 2.81 14.56 -1.70
CA LEU A 180 1.55 14.33 -0.98
C LEU A 180 0.80 15.63 -0.65
N TRP A 181 1.49 16.75 -0.40
CA TRP A 181 0.86 18.02 -0.08
C TRP A 181 -0.01 18.58 -1.21
N GLN A 182 0.21 18.16 -2.46
CA GLN A 182 -0.64 18.56 -3.59
C GLN A 182 -2.08 18.05 -3.48
N ILE A 183 -2.36 17.06 -2.61
CA ILE A 183 -3.74 16.61 -2.36
C ILE A 183 -4.65 17.76 -1.91
N LYS A 184 -4.12 18.76 -1.22
CA LYS A 184 -4.89 19.92 -0.77
C LYS A 184 -5.49 20.73 -1.92
N GLU A 185 -4.82 20.77 -3.08
CA GLU A 185 -5.33 21.44 -4.28
C GLU A 185 -6.50 20.68 -4.91
N ILE A 186 -6.56 19.36 -4.68
CA ILE A 186 -7.62 18.49 -5.19
C ILE A 186 -8.84 18.50 -4.28
N LEU A 187 -8.62 18.67 -2.97
CA LEU A 187 -9.66 18.69 -1.95
C LEU A 187 -10.31 20.08 -1.76
N ALA A 188 -9.67 21.16 -2.25
CA ALA A 188 -10.20 22.54 -2.20
C ALA A 188 -11.34 22.73 -3.21
#